data_7234dafcba536674d9a02d17036f1828
#
_entry.id   7234dafcba536674d9a02d17036f1828
#
_cell.length_a   1.000
_cell.length_b   1.000
_cell.length_c   1.000
_cell.angle_alpha   90.00
_cell.angle_beta   90.00
_cell.angle_gamma   90.00
#
_symmetry.space_group_name_H-M   'P 1'
#
loop_
_entity.id
_entity.type
_entity.pdbx_description
1 polymer ?
#
loop_
_entity_poly.entity_id
_entity_poly.type
_entity_poly.pdbx_seq_one_letter_code
_entity_poly.pdbx_strand_id
1 'polypeptide(L)'
;MTAFGAIRITLDLLAARCDEAKEAVDDKAEVMSRSLSLVLLCALTTGASAQATPAAGPVPPGQRAEPARKDTTPGFVIRDQAVIANCAGCHVRDSAGHMERLSYMRKTPEGWESSIRRMVVLQDVRLDPAAARAINKYFSNHQGLAPAEAKPARFEAERRMIDHQYTADARTERTCRACHSLGRVMSQRRTRDEWELLLATHRAYYPLVDFQAFRRGGPPPPDSAGAPHPMDIAVTHLARAFPLRTPDWAAWSATMRPPRIEGEWVLAGSEPGRGPFSGRLTVTRSATADDEFTTRATYQYARGGTVVTREGRAIVYTGFQWRGRSNESGAPADSAWREVMFVEPGWQEMSGRWFKGGYDEFGMDVSLRRLSAGPVLASVYPRALRAGARNQQVTVTGANLPRETQAQAVDFGPGVRVEQIVRADPDSLVVRVAVDSAASVGARDLFLAGAALRGAAIVYDKVARIKVTPLAGMARVGGAAYPKQYQQFEAIAYHNGADAKPDTEDDIEIGPVDVAWGLEEYGVTFDDDDVKFVGRIDQRGLFTPNLDGPNRQRSGNRNNIGDVWVVATYQPDENGNGARPLKARAHLLVTVPLYLRWEPWKGEP
;
A
#
# COMPACT_ATOMS: atom_id res chain seq x y z
N MET A 1 48.28 13.44 5.27
CA MET A 1 48.46 13.62 6.72
C MET A 1 47.33 14.52 7.25
N THR A 2 46.06 14.11 7.28
CA THR A 2 44.94 14.97 7.79
C THR A 2 43.73 14.18 8.26
N ALA A 3 43.76 12.87 8.34
CA ALA A 3 42.61 12.08 8.84
C ALA A 3 42.76 11.56 10.29
N PHE A 4 43.97 11.60 10.86
CA PHE A 4 44.22 11.11 12.23
C PHE A 4 44.11 12.18 13.33
N GLY A 5 44.05 13.44 12.99
CA GLY A 5 43.94 14.55 13.96
C GLY A 5 42.50 14.77 14.48
N ALA A 6 41.50 14.50 13.63
CA ALA A 6 40.10 14.75 13.98
C ALA A 6 39.50 13.70 14.95
N ILE A 7 40.00 12.46 14.91
CA ILE A 7 39.50 11.38 15.79
C ILE A 7 40.00 11.54 17.23
N ARG A 8 41.18 12.11 17.42
CA ARG A 8 41.80 12.31 18.73
C ARG A 8 41.09 13.43 19.54
N ILE A 9 40.68 14.49 18.86
CA ILE A 9 39.96 15.62 19.49
C ILE A 9 38.53 15.19 19.93
N THR A 10 37.90 14.28 19.23
CA THR A 10 36.55 13.79 19.56
C THR A 10 36.56 12.81 20.73
N LEU A 11 37.64 12.05 20.92
CA LEU A 11 37.79 11.13 22.05
C LEU A 11 38.12 11.86 23.35
N ASP A 12 38.96 12.92 23.28
CA ASP A 12 39.29 13.73 24.44
C ASP A 12 38.09 14.56 24.96
N LEU A 13 37.18 15.00 24.08
CA LEU A 13 35.93 15.66 24.44
C LEU A 13 34.89 14.72 25.04
N LEU A 14 34.88 13.44 24.65
CA LEU A 14 34.04 12.41 25.24
C LEU A 14 34.53 11.95 26.61
N ALA A 15 35.86 11.89 26.82
CA ALA A 15 36.46 11.59 28.12
C ALA A 15 36.16 12.67 29.15
N ALA A 16 36.32 13.96 28.78
CA ALA A 16 36.00 15.09 29.67
C ALA A 16 34.53 15.14 30.12
N ARG A 17 33.59 14.76 29.24
CA ARG A 17 32.17 14.68 29.58
C ARG A 17 31.81 13.48 30.45
N CYS A 18 32.57 12.40 30.41
CA CYS A 18 32.39 11.26 31.32
C CYS A 18 32.86 11.55 32.72
N ASP A 19 33.89 12.39 32.91
CA ASP A 19 34.39 12.77 34.22
C ASP A 19 33.44 13.77 34.91
N GLU A 20 32.90 14.76 34.19
CA GLU A 20 31.84 15.64 34.72
C GLU A 20 30.56 14.88 35.11
N ALA A 21 30.21 13.81 34.38
CA ALA A 21 29.05 12.97 34.74
C ALA A 21 29.31 12.09 35.97
N LYS A 22 30.54 11.70 36.25
CA LYS A 22 30.91 10.95 37.45
C LYS A 22 30.86 11.81 38.71
N GLU A 23 31.40 13.03 38.68
CA GLU A 23 31.31 13.95 39.81
C GLU A 23 29.85 14.26 40.19
N ALA A 24 28.95 14.41 39.21
CA ALA A 24 27.52 14.65 39.44
C ALA A 24 26.76 13.44 40.01
N VAL A 25 27.29 12.22 39.85
CA VAL A 25 26.69 10.99 40.40
C VAL A 25 27.19 10.72 41.79
N ASP A 26 28.43 11.03 42.12
CA ASP A 26 29.01 10.82 43.45
C ASP A 26 28.41 11.80 44.50
N ASP A 27 28.11 13.04 44.10
CA ASP A 27 27.47 14.04 44.97
C ASP A 27 26.01 13.66 45.34
N LYS A 28 25.31 12.95 44.47
CA LYS A 28 23.96 12.40 44.74
C LYS A 28 23.96 11.12 45.59
N ALA A 29 25.05 10.33 45.49
CA ALA A 29 25.20 9.11 46.29
C ALA A 29 25.45 9.40 47.78
N GLU A 30 26.15 10.48 48.09
CA GLU A 30 26.43 10.87 49.48
C GLU A 30 25.20 11.42 50.23
N VAL A 31 24.29 12.10 49.52
CA VAL A 31 23.00 12.57 50.04
C VAL A 31 22.01 11.42 50.26
N MET A 32 22.03 10.36 49.46
CA MET A 32 21.19 9.18 49.63
C MET A 32 21.67 8.24 50.72
N SER A 33 22.99 8.18 50.98
CA SER A 33 23.57 7.34 52.04
C SER A 33 23.18 7.77 53.44
N ARG A 34 22.94 9.07 53.69
CA ARG A 34 22.54 9.61 55.01
C ARG A 34 21.04 9.41 55.31
N SER A 35 20.21 9.17 54.30
CA SER A 35 18.75 8.92 54.48
C SER A 35 18.39 7.43 54.65
N LEU A 36 19.28 6.50 54.27
CA LEU A 36 19.03 5.06 54.37
C LEU A 36 19.39 4.47 55.74
N SER A 37 20.18 5.18 56.58
CA SER A 37 20.58 4.68 57.91
C SER A 37 19.51 4.82 58.99
N LEU A 38 18.40 5.50 58.73
CA LEU A 38 17.34 5.69 59.71
C LEU A 38 16.09 4.82 59.49
N VAL A 39 16.03 4.04 58.40
CA VAL A 39 14.88 3.16 58.08
C VAL A 39 15.18 1.68 58.35
N LEU A 40 16.44 1.32 58.65
CA LEU A 40 16.85 -0.09 58.81
C LEU A 40 16.76 -0.63 60.25
N LEU A 41 16.11 0.08 61.20
CA LEU A 41 16.03 -0.37 62.62
C LEU A 41 14.63 -0.80 63.08
N CYS A 42 13.64 -0.92 62.19
CA CYS A 42 12.26 -1.32 62.58
C CYS A 42 11.66 -2.53 61.82
N ALA A 43 12.45 -3.35 61.11
CA ALA A 43 11.92 -4.52 60.41
C ALA A 43 12.73 -5.80 60.67
N LEU A 44 12.87 -6.16 61.95
CA LEU A 44 13.32 -7.47 62.36
C LEU A 44 12.32 -8.05 63.33
N THR A 45 11.22 -8.60 62.86
CA THR A 45 10.47 -9.75 63.41
C THR A 45 9.24 -10.00 62.52
N THR A 46 9.35 -10.87 61.57
CA THR A 46 8.36 -11.93 61.24
C THR A 46 8.95 -12.77 60.10
N GLY A 47 9.50 -13.90 60.44
CA GLY A 47 9.93 -14.89 59.47
C GLY A 47 8.71 -15.57 58.83
N ALA A 48 8.53 -15.31 57.56
CA ALA A 48 7.81 -16.22 56.64
C ALA A 48 8.74 -16.45 55.47
N SER A 49 9.34 -17.64 55.41
CA SER A 49 10.15 -18.13 54.31
C SER A 49 9.24 -18.26 53.08
N ALA A 50 9.09 -17.23 52.30
CA ALA A 50 8.65 -17.40 50.90
C ALA A 50 9.82 -18.03 50.15
N GLN A 51 9.77 -19.32 49.89
CA GLN A 51 10.63 -19.98 48.94
C GLN A 51 10.38 -19.31 47.57
N ALA A 52 11.31 -18.48 47.15
CA ALA A 52 11.33 -17.99 45.78
C ALA A 52 11.43 -19.21 44.85
N THR A 53 10.38 -19.47 44.11
CA THR A 53 10.41 -20.42 42.98
C THR A 53 11.57 -19.99 42.09
N PRO A 54 12.55 -20.84 41.78
CA PRO A 54 13.63 -20.47 40.87
C PRO A 54 13.02 -20.01 39.59
N ALA A 55 13.39 -18.81 39.10
CA ALA A 55 13.01 -18.35 37.77
C ALA A 55 13.38 -19.46 36.78
N ALA A 56 12.39 -19.98 36.10
CA ALA A 56 12.60 -20.99 35.07
C ALA A 56 13.62 -20.43 34.08
N GLY A 57 14.78 -21.07 33.98
CA GLY A 57 15.79 -20.73 33.00
C GLY A 57 15.21 -20.80 31.58
N PRO A 58 15.83 -20.15 30.57
CA PRO A 58 15.36 -20.21 29.21
C PRO A 58 15.22 -21.68 28.77
N VAL A 59 13.99 -22.04 28.39
CA VAL A 59 13.70 -23.38 27.86
C VAL A 59 14.47 -23.57 26.56
N PRO A 60 15.30 -24.60 26.41
CA PRO A 60 16.06 -24.84 25.19
C PRO A 60 15.14 -24.91 23.97
N PRO A 61 15.59 -24.44 22.79
CA PRO A 61 14.84 -24.59 21.54
C PRO A 61 14.46 -26.07 21.34
N GLY A 62 13.17 -26.34 21.01
CA GLY A 62 12.66 -27.70 20.77
C GLY A 62 12.06 -28.41 21.99
N GLN A 63 12.15 -27.85 23.20
CA GLN A 63 11.56 -28.46 24.42
C GLN A 63 10.29 -27.76 24.92
N ARG A 64 9.79 -26.76 24.22
CA ARG A 64 8.51 -26.12 24.57
C ARG A 64 7.36 -27.06 24.26
N ALA A 65 6.58 -27.43 25.27
CA ALA A 65 5.28 -28.01 25.05
C ALA A 65 4.38 -27.02 24.31
N GLU A 66 3.77 -27.45 23.21
CA GLU A 66 2.78 -26.63 22.52
C GLU A 66 1.62 -26.35 23.48
N PRO A 67 1.21 -25.07 23.68
CA PRO A 67 0.05 -24.79 24.52
C PRO A 67 -1.17 -25.50 23.96
N ALA A 68 -2.00 -26.07 24.84
CA ALA A 68 -3.21 -26.77 24.43
C ALA A 68 -4.08 -25.84 23.55
N ARG A 69 -4.32 -26.24 22.31
CA ARG A 69 -5.12 -25.46 21.37
C ARG A 69 -6.60 -25.56 21.76
N LYS A 70 -7.25 -24.39 21.80
CA LYS A 70 -8.71 -24.29 22.00
C LYS A 70 -9.46 -24.43 20.67
N ASP A 71 -8.83 -23.95 19.57
CA ASP A 71 -9.35 -24.06 18.22
C ASP A 71 -8.88 -25.38 17.59
N THR A 72 -9.83 -26.23 17.26
CA THR A 72 -9.58 -27.56 16.69
C THR A 72 -9.42 -27.55 15.16
N THR A 73 -9.46 -26.39 14.52
CA THR A 73 -9.26 -26.27 13.07
C THR A 73 -7.92 -26.87 12.66
N PRO A 74 -7.91 -27.88 11.73
CA PRO A 74 -6.68 -28.51 11.31
C PRO A 74 -5.70 -27.55 10.66
N GLY A 75 -4.44 -27.58 11.09
CA GLY A 75 -3.35 -26.83 10.48
C GLY A 75 -2.99 -27.31 9.07
N PHE A 76 -2.05 -26.63 8.45
CA PHE A 76 -1.41 -27.07 7.21
C PHE A 76 -0.16 -27.90 7.53
N VAL A 77 -0.04 -29.07 6.90
CA VAL A 77 1.16 -29.90 7.04
C VAL A 77 2.30 -29.26 6.27
N ILE A 78 3.43 -29.02 6.94
CA ILE A 78 4.63 -28.42 6.35
C ILE A 78 5.62 -29.55 6.04
N ARG A 79 5.97 -29.68 4.74
CA ARG A 79 6.87 -30.73 4.23
C ARG A 79 8.13 -30.17 3.58
N ASP A 80 8.19 -28.86 3.37
CA ASP A 80 9.31 -28.20 2.71
C ASP A 80 10.57 -28.25 3.59
N GLN A 81 11.69 -28.74 3.04
CA GLN A 81 12.92 -28.94 3.77
C GLN A 81 13.59 -27.60 4.14
N ALA A 82 13.49 -26.58 3.31
CA ALA A 82 14.03 -25.26 3.63
C ALA A 82 13.30 -24.63 4.82
N VAL A 83 11.96 -24.79 4.87
CA VAL A 83 11.17 -24.34 6.04
C VAL A 83 11.55 -25.13 7.28
N ILE A 84 11.59 -26.46 7.21
CA ILE A 84 11.91 -27.32 8.36
C ILE A 84 13.30 -26.99 8.91
N ALA A 85 14.31 -26.92 8.03
CA ALA A 85 15.70 -26.69 8.43
C ALA A 85 15.91 -25.31 9.09
N ASN A 86 15.19 -24.29 8.65
CA ASN A 86 15.39 -22.92 9.12
C ASN A 86 14.40 -22.47 10.23
N CYS A 87 13.28 -23.16 10.39
CA CYS A 87 12.22 -22.71 11.29
C CYS A 87 11.93 -23.69 12.45
N ALA A 88 12.20 -25.01 12.31
CA ALA A 88 11.82 -26.01 13.31
C ALA A 88 12.59 -25.88 14.63
N GLY A 89 13.72 -25.19 14.66
CA GLY A 89 14.46 -24.93 15.90
C GLY A 89 13.69 -24.06 16.91
N CYS A 90 12.77 -23.23 16.44
CA CYS A 90 11.94 -22.35 17.28
C CYS A 90 10.44 -22.65 17.18
N HIS A 91 9.96 -23.13 16.02
CA HIS A 91 8.57 -23.53 15.79
C HIS A 91 8.46 -25.05 15.85
N VAL A 92 8.05 -25.57 17.00
CA VAL A 92 7.99 -27.02 17.24
C VAL A 92 7.13 -27.71 16.19
N ARG A 93 7.65 -28.80 15.62
CA ARG A 93 6.96 -29.62 14.64
C ARG A 93 6.41 -30.88 15.31
N ASP A 94 5.10 -31.11 15.19
CA ASP A 94 4.45 -32.31 15.71
C ASP A 94 4.67 -33.56 14.82
N SER A 95 4.22 -34.71 15.29
CA SER A 95 4.31 -35.98 14.56
C SER A 95 3.45 -36.00 13.28
N ALA A 96 2.42 -35.19 13.20
CA ALA A 96 1.57 -35.04 12.01
C ALA A 96 2.17 -34.08 10.96
N GLY A 97 3.24 -33.38 11.32
CA GLY A 97 3.94 -32.44 10.44
C GLY A 97 3.45 -31.01 10.50
N HIS A 98 2.63 -30.65 11.49
CA HIS A 98 2.28 -29.26 11.74
C HIS A 98 3.41 -28.58 12.52
N MET A 99 3.63 -27.30 12.22
CA MET A 99 4.58 -26.47 12.94
C MET A 99 3.85 -25.38 13.72
N GLU A 100 4.24 -25.20 14.98
CA GLU A 100 3.70 -24.17 15.87
C GLU A 100 3.61 -22.81 15.15
N ARG A 101 2.49 -22.12 15.29
CA ARG A 101 2.19 -20.86 14.62
C ARG A 101 2.07 -20.96 13.09
N LEU A 102 3.10 -21.51 12.42
CA LEU A 102 3.23 -21.49 10.96
C LEU A 102 2.12 -22.25 10.24
N SER A 103 1.72 -23.40 10.79
CA SER A 103 0.66 -24.24 10.22
C SER A 103 -0.75 -23.65 10.34
N TYR A 104 -0.92 -22.60 11.12
CA TYR A 104 -2.23 -22.10 11.53
C TYR A 104 -2.52 -20.68 11.06
N MET A 105 -1.83 -20.25 9.98
CA MET A 105 -2.06 -18.97 9.34
C MET A 105 -1.87 -19.07 7.83
N ARG A 106 -2.57 -18.18 7.10
CA ARG A 106 -2.41 -17.92 5.66
C ARG A 106 -2.23 -16.44 5.44
N LYS A 107 -1.41 -16.03 4.47
CA LYS A 107 -1.10 -14.63 4.21
C LYS A 107 -0.82 -14.40 2.73
N THR A 108 -0.83 -13.12 2.33
CA THR A 108 -0.24 -12.67 1.06
C THR A 108 1.28 -12.84 1.07
N PRO A 109 1.95 -12.80 -0.08
CA PRO A 109 3.42 -12.84 -0.15
C PRO A 109 4.09 -11.80 0.75
N GLU A 110 3.59 -10.58 0.80
CA GLU A 110 4.08 -9.50 1.67
C GLU A 110 3.87 -9.81 3.15
N GLY A 111 2.77 -10.47 3.47
CA GLY A 111 2.47 -10.90 4.84
C GLY A 111 3.43 -11.98 5.34
N TRP A 112 3.80 -12.91 4.49
CA TRP A 112 4.81 -13.93 4.78
C TRP A 112 6.21 -13.33 4.84
N GLU A 113 6.58 -12.50 3.85
CA GLU A 113 7.85 -11.77 3.86
C GLU A 113 8.05 -10.97 5.15
N SER A 114 7.02 -10.20 5.55
CA SER A 114 7.05 -9.45 6.81
C SER A 114 7.23 -10.35 8.04
N SER A 115 6.71 -11.57 8.01
CA SER A 115 6.90 -12.55 9.10
C SER A 115 8.32 -13.08 9.14
N ILE A 116 8.88 -13.47 8.00
CA ILE A 116 10.27 -13.94 7.86
C ILE A 116 11.23 -12.82 8.30
N ARG A 117 11.03 -11.61 7.80
CA ARG A 117 11.83 -10.44 8.17
C ARG A 117 11.83 -10.18 9.68
N ARG A 118 10.68 -10.31 10.34
CA ARG A 118 10.59 -10.16 11.80
C ARG A 118 11.42 -11.22 12.53
N MET A 119 11.49 -12.46 12.04
CA MET A 119 12.36 -13.48 12.62
C MET A 119 13.83 -13.11 12.46
N VAL A 120 14.23 -12.59 11.32
CA VAL A 120 15.62 -12.16 11.08
C VAL A 120 15.98 -10.94 11.94
N VAL A 121 15.13 -9.91 11.95
CA VAL A 121 15.45 -8.62 12.59
C VAL A 121 15.28 -8.65 14.11
N LEU A 122 14.24 -9.33 14.61
CA LEU A 122 13.89 -9.31 16.04
C LEU A 122 14.28 -10.58 16.79
N GLN A 123 14.54 -11.69 16.08
CA GLN A 123 14.90 -12.96 16.69
C GLN A 123 16.29 -13.45 16.27
N ASP A 124 17.06 -12.60 15.58
CA ASP A 124 18.42 -12.87 15.10
C ASP A 124 18.56 -14.16 14.28
N VAL A 125 17.51 -14.53 13.53
CA VAL A 125 17.56 -15.70 12.66
C VAL A 125 18.46 -15.39 11.47
N ARG A 126 19.51 -16.18 11.28
CA ARG A 126 20.40 -16.06 10.13
C ARG A 126 19.83 -16.83 8.95
N LEU A 127 19.38 -16.11 7.95
CA LEU A 127 18.75 -16.67 6.77
C LEU A 127 19.36 -16.01 5.52
N ASP A 128 19.86 -16.82 4.60
CA ASP A 128 20.35 -16.26 3.34
C ASP A 128 19.18 -15.81 2.43
N PRO A 129 19.42 -14.85 1.53
CA PRO A 129 18.35 -14.31 0.68
C PRO A 129 17.66 -15.34 -0.22
N ALA A 130 18.36 -16.38 -0.70
CA ALA A 130 17.76 -17.40 -1.55
C ALA A 130 16.83 -18.32 -0.74
N ALA A 131 17.25 -18.72 0.47
CA ALA A 131 16.39 -19.46 1.39
C ALA A 131 15.18 -18.63 1.81
N ALA A 132 15.35 -17.33 2.08
CA ALA A 132 14.23 -16.45 2.41
C ALA A 132 13.19 -16.38 1.28
N ARG A 133 13.63 -16.25 0.01
CA ARG A 133 12.73 -16.29 -1.15
C ARG A 133 12.03 -17.63 -1.31
N ALA A 134 12.77 -18.75 -1.18
CA ALA A 134 12.21 -20.08 -1.30
C ALA A 134 11.13 -20.34 -0.23
N ILE A 135 11.39 -19.96 1.02
CA ILE A 135 10.46 -20.08 2.15
C ILE A 135 9.22 -19.20 1.91
N ASN A 136 9.40 -17.92 1.48
CA ASN A 136 8.29 -17.03 1.15
C ASN A 136 7.43 -17.63 0.02
N LYS A 137 8.06 -18.12 -1.04
CA LYS A 137 7.38 -18.75 -2.18
C LYS A 137 6.59 -19.99 -1.76
N TYR A 138 7.20 -20.86 -0.94
CA TYR A 138 6.52 -22.02 -0.39
C TYR A 138 5.26 -21.63 0.38
N PHE A 139 5.38 -20.77 1.38
CA PHE A 139 4.23 -20.36 2.19
C PHE A 139 3.17 -19.63 1.38
N SER A 140 3.58 -18.73 0.49
CA SER A 140 2.64 -18.00 -0.36
C SER A 140 1.82 -18.95 -1.24
N ASN A 141 2.43 -20.02 -1.78
CA ASN A 141 1.73 -20.95 -2.66
C ASN A 141 0.91 -22.00 -1.90
N HIS A 142 1.33 -22.42 -0.70
CA HIS A 142 0.65 -23.47 0.06
C HIS A 142 -0.30 -22.93 1.15
N GLN A 143 -0.04 -21.75 1.63
CA GLN A 143 -0.78 -21.06 2.69
C GLN A 143 -1.03 -19.58 2.32
N GLY A 144 -1.33 -19.35 1.05
CA GLY A 144 -1.69 -18.04 0.50
C GLY A 144 -3.17 -17.72 0.64
N LEU A 145 -3.61 -16.77 -0.16
CA LEU A 145 -5.00 -16.33 -0.26
C LEU A 145 -5.57 -16.64 -1.66
N ALA A 146 -6.85 -16.94 -1.73
CA ALA A 146 -7.57 -17.03 -2.99
C ALA A 146 -7.80 -15.64 -3.60
N PRO A 147 -8.09 -15.51 -4.91
CA PRO A 147 -8.36 -14.22 -5.55
C PRO A 147 -9.42 -13.37 -4.84
N ALA A 148 -10.54 -13.97 -4.45
CA ALA A 148 -11.62 -13.29 -3.72
C ALA A 148 -11.16 -12.77 -2.35
N GLU A 149 -10.21 -13.45 -1.70
CA GLU A 149 -9.65 -13.06 -0.41
C GLU A 149 -8.56 -11.99 -0.50
N ALA A 150 -7.76 -11.98 -1.59
CA ALA A 150 -6.60 -11.11 -1.73
C ALA A 150 -6.94 -9.75 -2.39
N LYS A 151 -7.84 -9.73 -3.38
CA LYS A 151 -8.18 -8.51 -4.15
C LYS A 151 -8.68 -7.34 -3.29
N PRO A 152 -9.52 -7.53 -2.26
CA PRO A 152 -9.98 -6.42 -1.44
C PRO A 152 -8.87 -5.68 -0.68
N ALA A 153 -7.76 -6.34 -0.39
CA ALA A 153 -6.62 -5.78 0.35
C ALA A 153 -5.37 -5.56 -0.52
N ARG A 154 -5.51 -5.50 -1.85
CA ARG A 154 -4.38 -5.37 -2.79
C ARG A 154 -3.49 -4.15 -2.53
N PHE A 155 -4.05 -3.06 -2.02
CA PHE A 155 -3.33 -1.83 -1.68
C PHE A 155 -2.34 -2.00 -0.52
N GLU A 156 -2.49 -3.03 0.32
CA GLU A 156 -1.57 -3.27 1.44
C GLU A 156 -0.15 -3.63 0.98
N ALA A 157 0.00 -4.22 -0.19
CA ALA A 157 1.31 -4.50 -0.78
C ALA A 157 2.09 -3.20 -1.07
N GLU A 158 1.41 -2.13 -1.40
CA GLU A 158 1.96 -0.78 -1.60
C GLU A 158 2.11 -0.01 -0.29
N ARG A 159 1.48 -0.49 0.79
CA ARG A 159 1.43 0.16 2.11
C ARG A 159 0.87 1.57 2.08
N ARG A 160 -0.07 1.82 1.20
CA ARG A 160 -0.76 3.12 1.15
C ARG A 160 -1.60 3.33 2.40
N MET A 161 -1.63 4.57 2.88
CA MET A 161 -2.57 5.05 3.90
C MET A 161 -3.92 5.33 3.22
N ILE A 162 -4.47 4.30 2.61
CA ILE A 162 -5.72 4.40 1.86
C ILE A 162 -6.90 4.43 2.82
N ASP A 163 -7.86 5.25 2.52
CA ASP A 163 -9.15 5.24 3.18
C ASP A 163 -10.00 4.07 2.63
N HIS A 164 -9.79 2.91 3.21
CA HIS A 164 -10.55 1.71 2.92
C HIS A 164 -11.54 1.44 4.04
N GLN A 165 -12.81 1.35 3.69
CA GLN A 165 -13.86 1.04 4.64
C GLN A 165 -14.14 -0.46 4.66
N TYR A 166 -14.08 -1.04 5.86
CA TYR A 166 -14.53 -2.38 6.14
C TYR A 166 -15.71 -2.30 7.10
N THR A 167 -16.93 -2.39 6.56
CA THR A 167 -18.17 -2.07 7.29
C THR A 167 -18.77 -3.23 8.06
N ALA A 168 -18.21 -4.44 7.96
CA ALA A 168 -18.76 -5.63 8.62
C ALA A 168 -18.71 -5.57 10.16
N ASP A 169 -17.75 -4.84 10.73
CA ASP A 169 -17.69 -4.50 12.15
C ASP A 169 -16.94 -3.17 12.37
N ALA A 170 -17.69 -2.10 12.40
CA ALA A 170 -17.17 -0.74 12.56
C ALA A 170 -16.34 -0.54 13.84
N ARG A 171 -16.55 -1.33 14.90
CA ARG A 171 -15.77 -1.24 16.14
C ARG A 171 -14.37 -1.81 15.95
N THR A 172 -14.27 -3.03 15.40
CA THR A 172 -12.99 -3.66 15.07
C THR A 172 -12.24 -2.81 14.04
N GLU A 173 -12.93 -2.30 13.03
CA GLU A 173 -12.35 -1.40 12.03
C GLU A 173 -11.68 -0.19 12.68
N ARG A 174 -12.39 0.59 13.50
CA ARG A 174 -11.84 1.77 14.19
C ARG A 174 -10.64 1.40 15.06
N THR A 175 -10.73 0.27 15.77
CA THR A 175 -9.64 -0.21 16.63
C THR A 175 -8.35 -0.49 15.85
N CYS A 176 -8.45 -1.21 14.73
CA CYS A 176 -7.28 -1.58 13.93
C CYS A 176 -6.72 -0.39 13.13
N ARG A 177 -7.59 0.47 12.60
CA ARG A 177 -7.18 1.65 11.81
C ARG A 177 -6.47 2.74 12.62
N ALA A 178 -6.52 2.67 13.94
CA ALA A 178 -5.82 3.62 14.80
C ALA A 178 -4.29 3.67 14.57
N CYS A 179 -3.69 2.61 14.00
CA CYS A 179 -2.23 2.51 13.87
C CYS A 179 -1.76 2.11 12.45
N HIS A 180 -2.58 1.44 11.66
CA HIS A 180 -2.24 0.99 10.31
C HIS A 180 -3.48 0.76 9.45
N SER A 181 -3.30 0.56 8.14
CA SER A 181 -4.42 0.23 7.26
C SER A 181 -5.10 -1.08 7.67
N LEU A 182 -6.39 -1.19 7.42
CA LEU A 182 -7.13 -2.43 7.65
C LEU A 182 -6.71 -3.55 6.70
N GLY A 183 -6.08 -3.22 5.59
CA GLY A 183 -5.54 -4.17 4.62
C GLY A 183 -4.62 -5.22 5.25
N ARG A 184 -3.85 -4.87 6.28
CA ARG A 184 -3.01 -5.82 7.03
C ARG A 184 -3.83 -6.89 7.75
N VAL A 185 -5.02 -6.55 8.18
CA VAL A 185 -5.95 -7.50 8.81
C VAL A 185 -6.60 -8.37 7.73
N MET A 186 -7.10 -7.74 6.66
CA MET A 186 -7.82 -8.41 5.57
C MET A 186 -6.92 -9.34 4.73
N SER A 187 -5.61 -9.08 4.69
CA SER A 187 -4.62 -9.86 3.91
C SER A 187 -4.10 -11.11 4.63
N GLN A 188 -4.81 -11.59 5.65
CA GLN A 188 -4.44 -12.81 6.37
C GLN A 188 -5.63 -13.59 6.86
N ARG A 189 -5.43 -14.89 7.14
CA ARG A 189 -6.40 -15.83 7.68
C ARG A 189 -5.72 -16.61 8.81
N ARG A 190 -6.44 -16.87 9.90
CA ARG A 190 -5.89 -17.53 11.08
C ARG A 190 -6.93 -18.38 11.79
N THR A 191 -6.47 -19.32 12.61
CA THR A 191 -7.30 -19.90 13.66
C THR A 191 -7.61 -18.85 14.73
N ARG A 192 -8.62 -19.10 15.57
CA ARG A 192 -8.93 -18.22 16.70
C ARG A 192 -7.71 -18.04 17.62
N ASP A 193 -7.04 -19.14 17.98
CA ASP A 193 -5.86 -19.10 18.83
C ASP A 193 -4.74 -18.22 18.23
N GLU A 194 -4.55 -18.27 16.91
CA GLU A 194 -3.55 -17.45 16.24
C GLU A 194 -3.95 -15.97 16.14
N TRP A 195 -5.24 -15.64 16.14
CA TRP A 195 -5.70 -14.25 16.30
C TRP A 195 -5.43 -13.75 17.72
N GLU A 196 -5.69 -14.57 18.75
CA GLU A 196 -5.37 -14.24 20.14
C GLU A 196 -3.86 -13.99 20.33
N LEU A 197 -3.02 -14.89 19.81
CA LEU A 197 -1.56 -14.76 19.86
C LEU A 197 -1.04 -13.54 19.06
N LEU A 198 -1.69 -13.18 17.95
CA LEU A 198 -1.33 -11.97 17.21
C LEU A 198 -1.61 -10.71 18.04
N LEU A 199 -2.75 -10.63 18.73
CA LEU A 199 -3.06 -9.51 19.60
C LEU A 199 -2.14 -9.46 20.81
N ALA A 200 -1.77 -10.61 21.40
CA ALA A 200 -0.74 -10.67 22.44
C ALA A 200 0.62 -10.14 21.93
N THR A 201 0.98 -10.46 20.68
CA THR A 201 2.18 -9.92 20.02
C THR A 201 2.12 -8.40 19.87
N HIS A 202 0.95 -7.82 19.57
CA HIS A 202 0.77 -6.36 19.54
C HIS A 202 1.10 -5.73 20.89
N ARG A 203 0.60 -6.32 21.99
CA ARG A 203 0.89 -5.82 23.34
C ARG A 203 2.37 -5.89 23.70
N ALA A 204 3.07 -6.93 23.21
CA ALA A 204 4.50 -7.10 23.46
C ALA A 204 5.36 -6.07 22.71
N TYR A 205 5.07 -5.83 21.42
CA TYR A 205 5.87 -4.92 20.59
C TYR A 205 5.39 -3.45 20.60
N TYR A 206 4.12 -3.23 20.94
CA TYR A 206 3.49 -1.92 20.93
C TYR A 206 2.75 -1.71 22.25
N PRO A 207 3.45 -1.47 23.36
CA PRO A 207 2.82 -1.46 24.70
C PRO A 207 1.74 -0.38 24.85
N LEU A 208 1.75 0.65 23.99
CA LEU A 208 0.69 1.66 24.00
C LEU A 208 -0.63 1.20 23.37
N VAL A 209 -0.68 0.01 22.77
CA VAL A 209 -1.90 -0.49 22.10
C VAL A 209 -3.08 -0.61 23.06
N ASP A 210 -2.85 -0.96 24.32
CA ASP A 210 -3.90 -1.04 25.34
C ASP A 210 -4.45 0.35 25.71
N PHE A 211 -3.63 1.40 25.58
CA PHE A 211 -4.04 2.78 25.86
C PHE A 211 -4.67 3.49 24.65
N GLN A 212 -4.40 3.02 23.44
CA GLN A 212 -4.86 3.61 22.19
C GLN A 212 -6.01 2.80 21.56
N ALA A 213 -5.69 1.63 21.01
CA ALA A 213 -6.62 0.83 20.22
C ALA A 213 -7.59 0.00 21.08
N PHE A 214 -7.12 -0.55 22.22
CA PHE A 214 -7.92 -1.40 23.10
C PHE A 214 -8.41 -0.70 24.36
N ARG A 215 -8.24 0.62 24.44
CA ARG A 215 -8.67 1.40 25.60
C ARG A 215 -10.18 1.30 25.80
N ARG A 216 -10.58 0.96 27.01
CA ARG A 216 -11.93 1.23 27.47
C ARG A 216 -12.04 2.72 27.76
N GLY A 217 -12.96 3.43 27.10
CA GLY A 217 -13.23 4.83 27.38
C GLY A 217 -13.87 5.00 28.75
N GLY A 218 -13.15 5.58 29.72
CA GLY A 218 -13.64 5.85 31.06
C GLY A 218 -13.75 4.62 31.98
N PRO A 219 -14.13 4.79 33.25
CA PRO A 219 -14.46 3.68 34.13
C PRO A 219 -15.65 2.90 33.52
N PRO A 220 -15.63 1.56 33.61
CA PRO A 220 -16.76 0.78 33.09
C PRO A 220 -18.04 1.24 33.83
N PRO A 221 -19.17 1.40 33.13
CA PRO A 221 -20.45 1.65 33.75
C PRO A 221 -20.71 0.62 34.88
N PRO A 222 -21.37 0.96 35.95
CA PRO A 222 -21.66 0.03 37.06
C PRO A 222 -22.28 -1.29 36.58
N ASP A 223 -23.09 -1.24 35.53
CA ASP A 223 -23.79 -2.39 34.95
C ASP A 223 -22.96 -3.17 33.90
N SER A 224 -21.72 -2.78 33.64
CA SER A 224 -20.83 -3.45 32.67
C SER A 224 -19.90 -4.49 33.29
N ALA A 225 -20.14 -4.88 34.55
CA ALA A 225 -19.47 -6.01 35.19
C ALA A 225 -19.71 -7.26 34.32
N GLY A 226 -18.69 -7.70 33.56
CA GLY A 226 -18.79 -8.81 32.60
C GLY A 226 -18.83 -8.42 31.13
N ALA A 227 -18.81 -7.12 30.77
CA ALA A 227 -18.69 -6.73 29.36
C ALA A 227 -17.33 -7.20 28.78
N PRO A 228 -17.31 -7.87 27.61
CA PRO A 228 -16.08 -8.41 27.05
C PRO A 228 -15.09 -7.28 26.72
N HIS A 229 -13.80 -7.58 26.90
CA HIS A 229 -12.74 -6.63 26.56
C HIS A 229 -12.75 -6.35 25.04
N PRO A 230 -12.39 -5.14 24.56
CA PRO A 230 -12.32 -4.83 23.13
C PRO A 230 -11.49 -5.83 22.32
N MET A 231 -10.42 -6.39 22.89
CA MET A 231 -9.65 -7.49 22.30
C MET A 231 -10.50 -8.74 22.04
N ASP A 232 -11.32 -9.17 23.02
CA ASP A 232 -12.13 -10.39 22.87
C ASP A 232 -13.19 -10.21 21.79
N ILE A 233 -13.74 -9.00 21.68
CA ILE A 233 -14.67 -8.64 20.62
C ILE A 233 -13.96 -8.72 19.25
N ALA A 234 -12.78 -8.11 19.14
CA ALA A 234 -11.99 -8.14 17.92
C ALA A 234 -11.59 -9.58 17.53
N VAL A 235 -11.08 -10.39 18.47
CA VAL A 235 -10.74 -11.80 18.21
C VAL A 235 -11.96 -12.58 17.72
N THR A 236 -13.11 -12.41 18.38
CA THR A 236 -14.34 -13.11 18.01
C THR A 236 -14.80 -12.74 16.61
N HIS A 237 -14.73 -11.46 16.26
CA HIS A 237 -15.04 -10.99 14.92
C HIS A 237 -14.03 -11.52 13.89
N LEU A 238 -12.72 -11.36 14.12
CA LEU A 238 -11.66 -11.74 13.19
C LEU A 238 -11.63 -13.26 12.93
N ALA A 239 -11.82 -14.07 13.96
CA ALA A 239 -11.88 -15.53 13.82
C ALA A 239 -13.04 -15.98 12.92
N ARG A 240 -14.15 -15.27 12.95
CA ARG A 240 -15.32 -15.53 12.11
C ARG A 240 -15.16 -14.97 10.69
N ALA A 241 -14.69 -13.72 10.56
CA ALA A 241 -14.60 -13.02 9.28
C ALA A 241 -13.39 -13.49 8.44
N PHE A 242 -12.29 -13.85 9.09
CA PHE A 242 -11.04 -14.23 8.46
C PHE A 242 -10.51 -15.58 9.01
N PRO A 243 -11.30 -16.66 8.92
CA PRO A 243 -10.91 -17.98 9.44
C PRO A 243 -9.78 -18.60 8.62
N LEU A 244 -9.02 -19.51 9.23
CA LEU A 244 -7.93 -20.22 8.58
C LEU A 244 -8.38 -20.96 7.31
N ARG A 245 -9.51 -21.67 7.39
CA ARG A 245 -10.08 -22.47 6.30
C ARG A 245 -11.27 -21.74 5.71
N THR A 246 -11.29 -21.58 4.37
CA THR A 246 -12.37 -20.96 3.62
C THR A 246 -12.70 -21.81 2.40
N PRO A 247 -13.96 -21.81 1.94
CA PRO A 247 -14.34 -22.47 0.68
C PRO A 247 -13.57 -21.92 -0.51
N ASP A 248 -13.34 -20.59 -0.57
CA ASP A 248 -12.60 -19.93 -1.65
C ASP A 248 -11.18 -20.47 -1.77
N TRP A 249 -10.46 -20.59 -0.66
CA TRP A 249 -9.11 -21.17 -0.68
C TRP A 249 -9.12 -22.65 -1.03
N ALA A 250 -10.07 -23.42 -0.51
CA ALA A 250 -10.16 -24.84 -0.81
C ALA A 250 -10.38 -25.08 -2.33
N ALA A 251 -11.29 -24.33 -2.93
CA ALA A 251 -11.55 -24.39 -4.37
C ALA A 251 -10.35 -23.93 -5.20
N TRP A 252 -9.74 -22.80 -4.84
CA TRP A 252 -8.61 -22.23 -5.57
C TRP A 252 -7.38 -23.12 -5.48
N SER A 253 -6.97 -23.55 -4.27
CA SER A 253 -5.77 -24.36 -4.07
C SER A 253 -5.84 -25.72 -4.73
N ALA A 254 -7.02 -26.30 -4.87
CA ALA A 254 -7.23 -27.58 -5.56
C ALA A 254 -7.00 -27.48 -7.09
N THR A 255 -7.17 -26.29 -7.67
CA THR A 255 -7.03 -26.06 -9.12
C THR A 255 -5.87 -25.15 -9.49
N MET A 256 -5.11 -24.69 -8.50
CA MET A 256 -3.99 -23.78 -8.69
C MET A 256 -2.90 -24.41 -9.54
N ARG A 257 -2.42 -23.64 -10.52
CA ARG A 257 -1.34 -24.01 -11.41
C ARG A 257 -0.51 -22.79 -11.81
N PRO A 258 0.77 -22.98 -12.19
CA PRO A 258 1.57 -21.88 -12.73
C PRO A 258 0.88 -21.23 -13.93
N PRO A 259 0.84 -19.89 -14.01
CA PRO A 259 0.15 -19.20 -15.09
C PRO A 259 0.95 -19.26 -16.39
N ARG A 260 0.26 -19.44 -17.50
CA ARG A 260 0.83 -19.39 -18.86
C ARG A 260 0.65 -17.99 -19.42
N ILE A 261 1.50 -17.06 -18.97
CA ILE A 261 1.39 -15.63 -19.28
C ILE A 261 2.54 -15.11 -20.16
N GLU A 262 3.45 -15.98 -20.57
CA GLU A 262 4.50 -15.64 -21.52
C GLU A 262 3.90 -15.16 -22.85
N GLY A 263 4.59 -14.20 -23.50
CA GLY A 263 4.21 -13.61 -24.78
C GLY A 263 4.02 -12.09 -24.71
N GLU A 264 3.34 -11.55 -25.71
CA GLU A 264 3.12 -10.13 -25.88
C GLU A 264 1.79 -9.69 -25.27
N TRP A 265 1.80 -8.51 -24.66
CA TRP A 265 0.66 -7.89 -24.01
C TRP A 265 0.49 -6.44 -24.46
N VAL A 266 -0.73 -6.02 -24.66
CA VAL A 266 -1.08 -4.62 -24.84
C VAL A 266 -1.18 -3.99 -23.46
N LEU A 267 -0.39 -2.95 -23.23
CA LEU A 267 -0.28 -2.23 -21.98
C LEU A 267 -1.06 -0.92 -22.06
N ALA A 268 -1.86 -0.63 -21.06
CA ALA A 268 -2.45 0.68 -20.83
C ALA A 268 -2.38 1.03 -19.34
N GLY A 269 -2.32 2.31 -19.03
CA GLY A 269 -2.29 2.78 -17.65
C GLY A 269 -2.49 4.27 -17.53
N SER A 270 -2.47 4.77 -16.28
CA SER A 270 -2.51 6.18 -15.95
C SER A 270 -1.60 6.46 -14.76
N GLU A 271 -0.80 7.50 -14.87
CA GLU A 271 0.07 8.00 -13.81
C GLU A 271 -0.44 9.36 -13.33
N PRO A 272 -0.80 9.53 -12.05
CA PRO A 272 -1.21 10.81 -11.51
C PRO A 272 -0.23 11.92 -11.85
N GLY A 273 -0.72 13.05 -12.33
CA GLY A 273 0.08 14.19 -12.74
C GLY A 273 0.74 14.09 -14.12
N ARG A 274 0.77 12.89 -14.74
CA ARG A 274 1.28 12.67 -16.12
C ARG A 274 0.19 12.21 -17.09
N GLY A 275 -0.84 11.57 -16.56
CA GLY A 275 -1.99 11.11 -17.33
C GLY A 275 -1.81 9.72 -17.95
N PRO A 276 -2.69 9.37 -18.91
CA PRO A 276 -2.74 8.04 -19.47
C PRO A 276 -1.55 7.75 -20.42
N PHE A 277 -1.19 6.47 -20.47
CA PHE A 277 -0.18 5.94 -21.38
C PHE A 277 -0.64 4.59 -21.97
N SER A 278 -0.04 4.19 -23.07
CA SER A 278 -0.26 2.90 -23.71
C SER A 278 0.98 2.39 -24.41
N GLY A 279 1.06 1.06 -24.61
CA GLY A 279 2.20 0.43 -25.26
C GLY A 279 2.16 -1.09 -25.22
N ARG A 280 3.33 -1.69 -25.09
CA ARG A 280 3.52 -3.15 -25.11
C ARG A 280 4.33 -3.62 -23.91
N LEU A 281 4.02 -4.83 -23.47
CA LEU A 281 4.83 -5.58 -22.53
C LEU A 281 5.11 -6.96 -23.09
N THR A 282 6.37 -7.34 -23.16
CA THR A 282 6.82 -8.72 -23.42
C THR A 282 7.07 -9.42 -22.10
N VAL A 283 6.49 -10.60 -21.90
CA VAL A 283 6.70 -11.47 -20.75
C VAL A 283 7.41 -12.73 -21.21
N THR A 284 8.58 -13.02 -20.65
CA THR A 284 9.38 -14.21 -20.95
C THR A 284 9.51 -15.07 -19.69
N ARG A 285 9.14 -16.36 -19.82
CA ARG A 285 9.23 -17.31 -18.71
C ARG A 285 10.68 -17.66 -18.41
N SER A 286 11.02 -17.85 -17.14
CA SER A 286 12.30 -18.41 -16.69
C SER A 286 12.48 -19.83 -17.21
N ALA A 287 13.71 -20.18 -17.57
CA ALA A 287 14.05 -21.56 -17.95
C ALA A 287 14.05 -22.54 -16.77
N THR A 288 14.12 -22.04 -15.53
CA THR A 288 14.31 -22.83 -14.31
C THR A 288 13.09 -22.84 -13.39
N ALA A 289 12.08 -21.99 -13.65
CA ALA A 289 10.89 -21.89 -12.81
C ALA A 289 9.65 -21.49 -13.63
N ASP A 290 8.55 -22.18 -13.41
CA ASP A 290 7.29 -22.00 -14.15
C ASP A 290 6.51 -20.74 -13.75
N ASP A 291 6.85 -20.14 -12.64
CA ASP A 291 6.19 -18.99 -12.03
C ASP A 291 7.08 -17.75 -11.95
N GLU A 292 8.25 -17.79 -12.60
CA GLU A 292 9.19 -16.67 -12.66
C GLU A 292 9.34 -16.15 -14.10
N PHE A 293 9.40 -14.82 -14.23
CA PHE A 293 9.36 -14.14 -15.52
C PHE A 293 10.32 -12.96 -15.58
N THR A 294 10.81 -12.67 -16.77
CA THR A 294 11.45 -11.40 -17.12
C THR A 294 10.51 -10.60 -18.00
N THR A 295 10.60 -9.27 -17.94
CA THR A 295 9.71 -8.36 -18.65
C THR A 295 10.48 -7.27 -19.39
N ARG A 296 9.90 -6.83 -20.52
CA ARG A 296 10.29 -5.61 -21.22
C ARG A 296 9.03 -4.86 -21.62
N ALA A 297 8.84 -3.65 -21.07
CA ALA A 297 7.74 -2.76 -21.41
C ALA A 297 8.25 -1.57 -22.22
N THR A 298 7.50 -1.17 -23.25
CA THR A 298 7.69 0.11 -23.96
C THR A 298 6.33 0.76 -24.11
N TYR A 299 6.18 1.99 -23.59
CA TYR A 299 4.92 2.71 -23.62
C TYR A 299 5.12 4.21 -23.82
N GLN A 300 4.07 4.89 -24.28
CA GLN A 300 4.07 6.32 -24.56
C GLN A 300 2.93 7.01 -23.82
N TYR A 301 3.22 8.16 -23.21
CA TYR A 301 2.20 9.00 -22.59
C TYR A 301 1.39 9.72 -23.67
N ALA A 302 0.06 9.76 -23.50
CA ALA A 302 -0.84 10.47 -24.40
C ALA A 302 -0.59 11.99 -24.39
N ARG A 303 -0.16 12.54 -23.25
CA ARG A 303 0.27 13.94 -23.12
C ARG A 303 1.78 14.02 -23.31
N GLY A 304 2.24 14.90 -24.19
CA GLY A 304 3.67 15.17 -24.42
C GLY A 304 4.45 14.11 -25.17
N GLY A 305 3.85 12.95 -25.49
CA GLY A 305 4.46 11.93 -26.34
C GLY A 305 5.70 11.24 -25.79
N THR A 306 6.02 11.38 -24.51
CA THR A 306 7.21 10.77 -23.89
C THR A 306 7.14 9.25 -23.97
N VAL A 307 8.18 8.62 -24.53
CA VAL A 307 8.33 7.17 -24.61
C VAL A 307 9.21 6.69 -23.45
N VAL A 308 8.77 5.64 -22.78
CA VAL A 308 9.50 4.99 -21.68
C VAL A 308 9.70 3.52 -22.00
N THR A 309 10.92 3.02 -21.77
CA THR A 309 11.23 1.58 -21.83
C THR A 309 11.67 1.13 -20.44
N ARG A 310 11.13 0.01 -19.98
CA ARG A 310 11.43 -0.60 -18.68
C ARG A 310 11.77 -2.08 -18.86
N GLU A 311 12.70 -2.55 -18.07
CA GLU A 311 13.05 -3.97 -17.97
C GLU A 311 12.88 -4.44 -16.54
N GLY A 312 12.37 -5.66 -16.39
CA GLY A 312 12.02 -6.17 -15.07
C GLY A 312 12.05 -7.68 -14.95
N ARG A 313 11.73 -8.12 -13.74
CA ARG A 313 11.53 -9.51 -13.40
C ARG A 313 10.39 -9.63 -12.40
N ALA A 314 9.71 -10.77 -12.40
CA ALA A 314 8.57 -11.00 -11.53
C ALA A 314 8.42 -12.47 -11.13
N ILE A 315 7.71 -12.69 -10.04
CA ILE A 315 7.21 -13.98 -9.58
C ILE A 315 5.69 -13.90 -9.53
N VAL A 316 5.00 -14.98 -9.93
CA VAL A 316 3.56 -15.11 -9.75
C VAL A 316 3.28 -16.10 -8.63
N TYR A 317 2.92 -15.57 -7.47
CA TYR A 317 2.51 -16.37 -6.32
C TYR A 317 1.06 -16.82 -6.44
N THR A 318 0.75 -17.97 -5.88
CA THR A 318 -0.63 -18.53 -5.85
C THR A 318 -1.29 -18.64 -7.23
N GLY A 319 -0.50 -18.65 -8.31
CA GLY A 319 -1.01 -18.74 -9.69
C GLY A 319 -1.66 -17.47 -10.24
N PHE A 320 -1.77 -16.39 -9.45
CA PHE A 320 -2.42 -15.14 -9.89
C PHE A 320 -1.82 -13.86 -9.32
N GLN A 321 -1.04 -13.90 -8.26
CA GLN A 321 -0.47 -12.70 -7.61
C GLN A 321 0.90 -12.38 -8.23
N TRP A 322 0.93 -11.50 -9.22
CA TRP A 322 2.17 -10.98 -9.78
C TRP A 322 2.86 -10.03 -8.81
N ARG A 323 4.15 -10.29 -8.57
CA ARG A 323 5.04 -9.41 -7.81
C ARG A 323 6.32 -9.23 -8.61
N GLY A 324 6.56 -8.01 -9.06
CA GLY A 324 7.69 -7.69 -9.93
C GLY A 324 8.44 -6.45 -9.50
N ARG A 325 9.57 -6.28 -10.15
CA ARG A 325 10.38 -5.06 -10.11
C ARG A 325 10.87 -4.73 -11.50
N SER A 326 10.78 -3.47 -11.89
CA SER A 326 11.30 -3.00 -13.17
C SER A 326 11.98 -1.65 -13.04
N ASN A 327 13.00 -1.44 -13.86
CA ASN A 327 13.72 -0.17 -13.99
C ASN A 327 13.51 0.41 -15.38
N GLU A 328 13.51 1.73 -15.48
CA GLU A 328 13.69 2.41 -16.75
C GLU A 328 15.09 2.10 -17.30
N SER A 329 15.19 1.91 -18.61
CA SER A 329 16.46 1.64 -19.26
C SER A 329 17.46 2.77 -18.97
N GLY A 330 18.62 2.41 -18.41
CA GLY A 330 19.65 3.36 -18.00
C GLY A 330 19.47 4.00 -16.61
N ALA A 331 18.38 3.70 -15.89
CA ALA A 331 18.19 4.18 -14.53
C ALA A 331 19.00 3.37 -13.50
N PRO A 332 19.39 3.98 -12.36
CA PRO A 332 20.06 3.25 -11.28
C PRO A 332 19.21 2.07 -10.75
N ALA A 333 19.89 1.00 -10.33
CA ALA A 333 19.22 -0.21 -9.85
C ALA A 333 18.33 0.01 -8.60
N ASP A 334 18.69 0.97 -7.75
CA ASP A 334 17.95 1.36 -6.55
C ASP A 334 16.69 2.21 -6.86
N SER A 335 16.51 2.63 -8.12
CA SER A 335 15.33 3.36 -8.59
C SER A 335 14.21 2.44 -9.11
N ALA A 336 14.31 1.13 -8.87
CA ALA A 336 13.34 0.15 -9.33
C ALA A 336 11.92 0.44 -8.81
N TRP A 337 10.95 0.35 -9.73
CA TRP A 337 9.55 0.35 -9.37
C TRP A 337 9.12 -1.07 -8.98
N ARG A 338 8.26 -1.18 -8.00
CA ARG A 338 7.59 -2.42 -7.63
C ARG A 338 6.33 -2.59 -8.48
N GLU A 339 6.01 -3.84 -8.79
CA GLU A 339 4.83 -4.20 -9.56
C GLU A 339 3.97 -5.16 -8.74
N VAL A 340 2.75 -4.75 -8.45
CA VAL A 340 1.75 -5.57 -7.76
C VAL A 340 0.53 -5.66 -8.65
N MET A 341 0.35 -6.81 -9.29
CA MET A 341 -0.76 -7.03 -10.21
C MET A 341 -1.44 -8.37 -9.90
N PHE A 342 -2.63 -8.53 -10.45
CA PHE A 342 -3.38 -9.78 -10.45
C PHE A 342 -3.56 -10.29 -11.88
N VAL A 343 -3.28 -11.58 -12.07
CA VAL A 343 -3.55 -12.31 -13.29
C VAL A 343 -4.97 -12.85 -13.23
N GLU A 344 -5.82 -12.48 -14.16
CA GLU A 344 -7.21 -12.94 -14.18
C GLU A 344 -7.31 -14.41 -14.66
N PRO A 345 -8.38 -15.13 -14.24
CA PRO A 345 -8.66 -16.46 -14.72
C PRO A 345 -8.66 -16.51 -16.26
N GLY A 346 -8.02 -17.54 -16.82
CA GLY A 346 -7.88 -17.67 -18.28
C GLY A 346 -6.66 -16.96 -18.87
N TRP A 347 -5.93 -16.17 -18.05
CA TRP A 347 -4.63 -15.56 -18.42
C TRP A 347 -4.68 -14.64 -19.64
N GLN A 348 -5.80 -13.94 -19.81
CA GLN A 348 -5.99 -12.97 -20.90
C GLN A 348 -5.87 -11.53 -20.44
N GLU A 349 -6.02 -11.30 -19.15
CA GLU A 349 -5.95 -9.97 -18.54
C GLU A 349 -5.11 -10.00 -17.26
N MET A 350 -4.37 -8.92 -17.04
CA MET A 350 -3.69 -8.60 -15.78
C MET A 350 -3.96 -7.14 -15.42
N SER A 351 -4.09 -6.83 -14.16
CA SER A 351 -4.25 -5.45 -13.71
C SER A 351 -3.67 -5.23 -12.33
N GLY A 352 -3.27 -4.01 -12.05
CA GLY A 352 -2.71 -3.64 -10.75
C GLY A 352 -2.01 -2.29 -10.77
N ARG A 353 -0.93 -2.20 -10.03
CA ARG A 353 -0.17 -0.96 -9.88
C ARG A 353 1.33 -1.19 -10.01
N TRP A 354 1.99 -0.20 -10.60
CA TRP A 354 3.44 -0.03 -10.55
C TRP A 354 3.73 1.20 -9.70
N PHE A 355 4.65 1.10 -8.71
CA PHE A 355 4.87 2.18 -7.74
C PHE A 355 6.30 2.21 -7.19
N LYS A 356 6.69 3.36 -6.67
CA LYS A 356 7.98 3.56 -5.99
C LYS A 356 7.82 3.46 -4.48
N GLY A 357 8.88 2.94 -3.84
CA GLY A 357 8.98 2.95 -2.38
C GLY A 357 7.98 2.05 -1.66
N GLY A 358 7.92 2.20 -0.35
CA GLY A 358 7.04 1.42 0.52
C GLY A 358 5.97 2.26 1.21
N TYR A 359 6.07 3.60 1.14
CA TYR A 359 5.14 4.53 1.78
C TYR A 359 4.82 5.74 0.91
N ASP A 360 5.52 5.89 -0.22
CA ASP A 360 5.26 6.96 -1.16
C ASP A 360 4.05 6.57 -2.00
N GLU A 361 3.03 7.39 -2.04
CA GLU A 361 1.86 7.17 -2.90
C GLU A 361 2.14 7.55 -4.35
N PHE A 362 3.36 7.25 -4.79
CA PHE A 362 3.77 7.29 -6.17
C PHE A 362 3.45 5.98 -6.85
N GLY A 363 2.58 6.02 -7.81
CA GLY A 363 2.29 4.82 -8.55
C GLY A 363 1.38 5.09 -9.72
N MET A 364 1.35 4.16 -10.65
CA MET A 364 0.48 4.19 -11.81
C MET A 364 -0.41 2.96 -11.82
N ASP A 365 -1.67 3.15 -12.18
CA ASP A 365 -2.56 2.04 -12.46
C ASP A 365 -2.25 1.45 -13.82
N VAL A 366 -2.22 0.13 -13.89
CA VAL A 366 -1.79 -0.62 -15.08
C VAL A 366 -2.80 -1.70 -15.40
N SER A 367 -3.14 -1.83 -16.66
CA SER A 367 -3.92 -2.92 -17.22
C SER A 367 -3.22 -3.51 -18.44
N LEU A 368 -3.30 -4.81 -18.56
CA LEU A 368 -2.66 -5.58 -19.61
C LEU A 368 -3.68 -6.53 -20.22
N ARG A 369 -3.73 -6.55 -21.54
CA ARG A 369 -4.52 -7.51 -22.32
C ARG A 369 -3.61 -8.30 -23.22
N ARG A 370 -3.77 -9.61 -23.23
CA ARG A 370 -2.94 -10.49 -24.05
C ARG A 370 -3.11 -10.14 -25.51
N LEU A 371 -1.98 -10.05 -26.21
CA LEU A 371 -2.01 -9.85 -27.66
C LEU A 371 -2.56 -11.11 -28.33
N SER A 372 -3.59 -10.94 -29.14
CA SER A 372 -4.21 -11.98 -29.95
C SER A 372 -3.98 -11.68 -31.44
N ALA A 373 -4.37 -12.61 -32.34
CA ALA A 373 -4.33 -12.38 -33.76
C ALA A 373 -5.32 -11.32 -34.23
N GLY A 374 -6.43 -11.14 -33.50
CA GLY A 374 -7.43 -10.11 -33.77
C GLY A 374 -7.14 -8.78 -33.06
N PRO A 375 -7.97 -7.76 -33.31
CA PRO A 375 -7.87 -6.47 -32.63
C PRO A 375 -7.96 -6.57 -31.11
N VAL A 376 -7.12 -5.82 -30.41
CA VAL A 376 -7.16 -5.67 -28.94
C VAL A 376 -7.27 -4.20 -28.63
N LEU A 377 -8.33 -3.78 -27.95
CA LEU A 377 -8.53 -2.42 -27.49
C LEU A 377 -7.92 -2.25 -26.10
N ALA A 378 -7.20 -1.16 -25.84
CA ALA A 378 -6.49 -0.93 -24.60
C ALA A 378 -7.01 0.30 -23.84
N SER A 379 -7.09 1.46 -24.49
CA SER A 379 -7.55 2.71 -23.85
C SER A 379 -8.17 3.68 -24.84
N VAL A 380 -8.87 4.66 -24.29
CA VAL A 380 -9.45 5.80 -25.01
C VAL A 380 -8.99 7.10 -24.34
N TYR A 381 -8.54 8.07 -25.12
CA TYR A 381 -8.13 9.38 -24.61
C TYR A 381 -8.59 10.53 -25.52
N PRO A 382 -9.22 11.58 -24.98
CA PRO A 382 -9.74 11.68 -23.63
C PRO A 382 -10.88 10.68 -23.38
N ARG A 383 -10.98 10.17 -22.16
CA ARG A 383 -12.05 9.27 -21.76
C ARG A 383 -13.37 10.00 -21.51
N ALA A 384 -13.28 11.24 -21.03
CA ALA A 384 -14.43 12.07 -20.72
C ALA A 384 -14.96 12.77 -22.00
N LEU A 385 -16.22 12.53 -22.33
CA LEU A 385 -16.90 13.07 -23.51
C LEU A 385 -18.08 13.93 -23.07
N ARG A 386 -18.01 15.25 -23.37
CA ARG A 386 -19.06 16.19 -22.94
C ARG A 386 -20.28 16.09 -23.85
N ALA A 387 -21.48 15.98 -23.26
CA ALA A 387 -22.73 16.05 -24.00
C ALA A 387 -22.88 17.38 -24.74
N GLY A 388 -23.34 17.33 -25.99
CA GLY A 388 -23.45 18.48 -26.88
C GLY A 388 -22.12 18.86 -27.57
N ALA A 389 -20.98 18.24 -27.20
CA ALA A 389 -19.71 18.50 -27.88
C ALA A 389 -19.72 17.98 -29.31
N ARG A 390 -19.14 18.76 -30.22
CA ARG A 390 -18.95 18.37 -31.63
C ARG A 390 -17.47 18.42 -31.98
N ASN A 391 -17.08 17.56 -32.92
CA ASN A 391 -15.73 17.56 -33.45
C ASN A 391 -14.63 17.27 -32.40
N GLN A 392 -14.99 16.58 -31.30
CA GLN A 392 -14.04 16.22 -30.26
C GLN A 392 -13.09 15.14 -30.78
N GLN A 393 -11.79 15.37 -30.70
CA GLN A 393 -10.80 14.37 -31.10
C GLN A 393 -10.61 13.34 -29.99
N VAL A 394 -10.67 12.07 -30.35
CA VAL A 394 -10.48 10.93 -29.46
C VAL A 394 -9.46 9.98 -30.06
N THR A 395 -8.52 9.54 -29.25
CA THR A 395 -7.54 8.52 -29.63
C THR A 395 -7.89 7.20 -28.95
N VAL A 396 -8.13 6.18 -29.74
CA VAL A 396 -8.26 4.79 -29.31
C VAL A 396 -6.91 4.13 -29.47
N THR A 397 -6.39 3.49 -28.43
CA THR A 397 -5.13 2.74 -28.49
C THR A 397 -5.36 1.26 -28.31
N GLY A 398 -4.47 0.45 -28.88
CA GLY A 398 -4.65 -0.99 -28.84
C GLY A 398 -3.57 -1.76 -29.57
N ALA A 399 -3.99 -2.82 -30.24
CA ALA A 399 -3.14 -3.61 -31.12
C ALA A 399 -3.95 -4.26 -32.24
N ASN A 400 -3.30 -4.49 -33.36
CA ASN A 400 -3.92 -5.10 -34.55
C ASN A 400 -5.21 -4.38 -34.96
N LEU A 401 -5.26 -3.05 -34.75
CA LEU A 401 -6.39 -2.24 -35.18
C LEU A 401 -6.43 -2.18 -36.69
N PRO A 402 -7.63 -2.24 -37.31
CA PRO A 402 -7.74 -2.22 -38.78
C PRO A 402 -7.31 -0.86 -39.34
N ARG A 403 -6.44 -0.87 -40.34
CA ARG A 403 -5.98 0.35 -41.02
C ARG A 403 -7.06 0.98 -41.92
N GLU A 404 -7.93 0.15 -42.43
CA GLU A 404 -9.09 0.58 -43.22
C GLU A 404 -10.34 0.43 -42.38
N THR A 405 -10.73 1.51 -41.72
CA THR A 405 -11.89 1.57 -40.81
C THR A 405 -12.84 2.66 -41.24
N GLN A 406 -14.12 2.33 -41.39
CA GLN A 406 -15.17 3.32 -41.62
C GLN A 406 -15.64 3.90 -40.27
N ALA A 407 -16.06 5.15 -40.28
CA ALA A 407 -16.51 5.81 -39.05
C ALA A 407 -17.62 5.04 -38.33
N GLN A 408 -18.55 4.45 -39.07
CA GLN A 408 -19.68 3.67 -38.54
C GLN A 408 -19.28 2.34 -37.89
N ALA A 409 -18.06 1.84 -38.20
CA ALA A 409 -17.55 0.60 -37.60
C ALA A 409 -16.94 0.82 -36.18
N VAL A 410 -16.79 2.07 -35.77
CA VAL A 410 -16.29 2.46 -34.44
C VAL A 410 -17.49 2.90 -33.60
N ASP A 411 -17.95 2.01 -32.72
CA ASP A 411 -19.19 2.23 -31.97
C ASP A 411 -18.89 2.48 -30.48
N PHE A 412 -19.22 3.69 -30.01
CA PHE A 412 -19.18 4.08 -28.59
C PHE A 412 -20.53 3.94 -27.88
N GLY A 413 -21.49 3.34 -28.53
CA GLY A 413 -22.85 3.20 -28.01
C GLY A 413 -23.73 4.46 -28.13
N PRO A 414 -24.90 4.45 -27.51
CA PRO A 414 -25.92 5.47 -27.71
C PRO A 414 -25.45 6.88 -27.37
N GLY A 415 -25.80 7.85 -28.23
CA GLY A 415 -25.53 9.26 -28.01
C GLY A 415 -24.11 9.71 -28.39
N VAL A 416 -23.23 8.79 -28.82
CA VAL A 416 -21.88 9.14 -29.31
C VAL A 416 -21.73 8.68 -30.75
N ARG A 417 -21.48 9.58 -31.67
CA ARG A 417 -21.33 9.29 -33.10
C ARG A 417 -19.90 9.62 -33.54
N VAL A 418 -19.24 8.67 -34.19
CA VAL A 418 -17.98 8.92 -34.87
C VAL A 418 -18.29 9.58 -36.21
N GLU A 419 -17.78 10.79 -36.42
CA GLU A 419 -17.99 11.58 -37.63
C GLU A 419 -16.91 11.35 -38.66
N GLN A 420 -15.66 11.11 -38.19
CA GLN A 420 -14.50 10.99 -39.09
C GLN A 420 -13.41 10.11 -38.48
N ILE A 421 -12.77 9.30 -39.30
CA ILE A 421 -11.47 8.72 -38.99
C ILE A 421 -10.40 9.71 -39.45
N VAL A 422 -9.60 10.20 -38.49
CA VAL A 422 -8.50 11.15 -38.74
C VAL A 422 -7.22 10.41 -39.14
N ARG A 423 -6.94 9.32 -38.40
CA ARG A 423 -5.77 8.44 -38.63
C ARG A 423 -6.07 7.03 -38.15
N ALA A 424 -5.58 6.04 -38.87
CA ALA A 424 -5.70 4.63 -38.51
C ALA A 424 -4.34 3.93 -38.65
N ASP A 425 -3.76 3.54 -37.51
CA ASP A 425 -2.53 2.75 -37.40
C ASP A 425 -2.84 1.44 -36.66
N PRO A 426 -1.98 0.41 -36.76
CA PRO A 426 -2.24 -0.87 -36.09
C PRO A 426 -2.33 -0.81 -34.58
N ASP A 427 -1.82 0.24 -33.91
CA ASP A 427 -1.78 0.42 -32.47
C ASP A 427 -2.55 1.67 -32.00
N SER A 428 -3.01 2.51 -32.92
CA SER A 428 -3.79 3.70 -32.59
C SER A 428 -4.78 4.10 -33.69
N LEU A 429 -5.97 4.51 -33.29
CA LEU A 429 -7.01 5.05 -34.14
C LEU A 429 -7.44 6.41 -33.60
N VAL A 430 -7.27 7.46 -34.40
CA VAL A 430 -7.69 8.83 -34.05
C VAL A 430 -9.00 9.14 -34.78
N VAL A 431 -10.04 9.47 -34.02
CA VAL A 431 -11.38 9.74 -34.52
C VAL A 431 -11.89 11.11 -34.06
N ARG A 432 -12.83 11.68 -34.81
CA ARG A 432 -13.64 12.81 -34.37
C ARG A 432 -15.04 12.32 -34.01
N VAL A 433 -15.50 12.71 -32.83
CA VAL A 433 -16.81 12.32 -32.33
C VAL A 433 -17.69 13.53 -32.10
N ALA A 434 -19.00 13.33 -32.29
CA ALA A 434 -20.05 14.20 -31.79
C ALA A 434 -20.84 13.47 -30.70
N VAL A 435 -21.16 14.18 -29.64
CA VAL A 435 -21.97 13.66 -28.53
C VAL A 435 -23.30 14.42 -28.53
N ASP A 436 -24.39 13.68 -28.58
CA ASP A 436 -25.72 14.31 -28.56
C ASP A 436 -25.94 15.09 -27.26
N SER A 437 -26.56 16.25 -27.34
CA SER A 437 -26.84 17.09 -26.15
C SER A 437 -27.80 16.41 -25.15
N ALA A 438 -28.63 15.48 -25.64
CA ALA A 438 -29.52 14.66 -24.84
C ALA A 438 -28.95 13.27 -24.50
N ALA A 439 -27.65 13.02 -24.78
CA ALA A 439 -27.04 11.74 -24.45
C ALA A 439 -27.07 11.51 -22.92
N SER A 440 -27.51 10.34 -22.52
CA SER A 440 -27.53 9.98 -21.09
C SER A 440 -26.12 10.00 -20.50
N VAL A 441 -25.98 10.54 -19.31
CA VAL A 441 -24.71 10.54 -18.55
C VAL A 441 -24.34 9.12 -18.16
N GLY A 442 -23.03 8.77 -18.21
CA GLY A 442 -22.52 7.48 -17.79
C GLY A 442 -21.53 6.82 -18.73
N ALA A 443 -21.12 5.63 -18.37
CA ALA A 443 -20.13 4.85 -19.10
C ALA A 443 -20.61 4.44 -20.49
N ARG A 444 -19.65 4.38 -21.43
CA ARG A 444 -19.81 3.84 -22.78
C ARG A 444 -18.77 2.80 -23.06
N ASP A 445 -19.22 1.69 -23.63
CA ASP A 445 -18.33 0.68 -24.18
C ASP A 445 -17.89 1.08 -25.59
N LEU A 446 -16.72 0.66 -25.99
CA LEU A 446 -16.23 0.81 -27.37
C LEU A 446 -16.20 -0.55 -28.03
N PHE A 447 -16.80 -0.64 -29.23
CA PHE A 447 -16.72 -1.80 -30.09
C PHE A 447 -16.01 -1.44 -31.41
N LEU A 448 -15.08 -2.29 -31.85
CA LEU A 448 -14.37 -2.16 -33.10
C LEU A 448 -13.92 -3.53 -33.62
N ALA A 449 -14.32 -3.91 -34.82
CA ALA A 449 -13.89 -5.12 -35.50
C ALA A 449 -13.94 -6.40 -34.63
N GLY A 450 -15.01 -6.57 -33.85
CA GLY A 450 -15.22 -7.70 -32.95
C GLY A 450 -14.52 -7.61 -31.59
N ALA A 451 -13.67 -6.62 -31.36
CA ALA A 451 -13.11 -6.32 -30.04
C ALA A 451 -14.02 -5.36 -29.26
N ALA A 452 -14.00 -5.50 -27.94
CA ALA A 452 -14.74 -4.65 -27.02
C ALA A 452 -13.84 -4.09 -25.90
N LEU A 453 -14.05 -2.82 -25.54
CA LEU A 453 -13.46 -2.19 -24.35
C LEU A 453 -14.60 -1.64 -23.48
N ARG A 454 -14.84 -2.29 -22.35
CA ARG A 454 -15.89 -1.87 -21.42
C ARG A 454 -15.51 -0.58 -20.70
N GLY A 455 -16.50 0.31 -20.51
CA GLY A 455 -16.29 1.58 -19.84
C GLY A 455 -15.22 2.45 -20.51
N ALA A 456 -15.06 2.34 -21.83
CA ALA A 456 -14.03 3.01 -22.62
C ALA A 456 -14.10 4.53 -22.52
N ALA A 457 -15.32 5.09 -22.46
CA ALA A 457 -15.56 6.51 -22.31
C ALA A 457 -16.65 6.80 -21.27
N ILE A 458 -16.70 8.04 -20.80
CA ILE A 458 -17.73 8.54 -19.89
C ILE A 458 -18.38 9.74 -20.56
N VAL A 459 -19.68 9.66 -20.83
CA VAL A 459 -20.48 10.82 -21.26
C VAL A 459 -20.89 11.60 -20.00
N TYR A 460 -20.72 12.92 -20.02
CA TYR A 460 -21.14 13.81 -18.95
C TYR A 460 -21.69 15.12 -19.53
N ASP A 461 -22.60 15.78 -18.83
CA ASP A 461 -23.13 17.11 -19.20
C ASP A 461 -22.41 18.23 -18.43
N LYS A 462 -22.13 18.00 -17.16
CA LYS A 462 -21.47 18.95 -16.25
C LYS A 462 -20.58 18.24 -15.24
N VAL A 463 -19.58 18.94 -14.75
CA VAL A 463 -18.86 18.57 -13.54
C VAL A 463 -19.60 19.15 -12.35
N ALA A 464 -20.19 18.28 -11.53
CA ALA A 464 -20.96 18.71 -10.35
C ALA A 464 -20.05 19.05 -9.17
N ARG A 465 -18.96 18.29 -9.01
CA ARG A 465 -17.94 18.48 -7.98
C ARG A 465 -16.62 17.83 -8.37
N ILE A 466 -15.59 18.18 -7.61
CA ILE A 466 -14.30 17.51 -7.67
C ILE A 466 -13.96 16.90 -6.29
N LYS A 467 -13.13 15.87 -6.27
CA LYS A 467 -12.49 15.31 -5.07
C LYS A 467 -10.98 15.29 -5.27
N VAL A 468 -10.24 15.50 -4.20
CA VAL A 468 -8.79 15.26 -4.19
C VAL A 468 -8.53 13.84 -3.68
N THR A 469 -7.70 13.09 -4.38
CA THR A 469 -7.28 11.76 -3.99
C THR A 469 -5.76 11.71 -3.82
N PRO A 470 -5.23 11.10 -2.72
CA PRO A 470 -5.99 10.62 -1.55
C PRO A 470 -6.60 11.78 -0.75
N LEU A 471 -7.66 11.50 0.03
CA LEU A 471 -8.30 12.49 0.92
C LEU A 471 -7.41 12.91 2.09
N ALA A 472 -6.45 12.07 2.46
CA ALA A 472 -5.42 12.35 3.43
C ALA A 472 -4.09 11.77 2.94
N GLY A 473 -3.03 12.57 3.00
CA GLY A 473 -1.69 12.20 2.58
C GLY A 473 -0.66 12.41 3.69
N MET A 474 0.51 11.83 3.50
CA MET A 474 1.66 12.00 4.39
C MET A 474 2.92 12.23 3.57
N ALA A 475 3.62 13.32 3.88
CA ALA A 475 4.96 13.58 3.38
C ALA A 475 5.96 13.64 4.53
N ARG A 476 7.24 13.52 4.25
CA ARG A 476 8.30 13.61 5.26
C ARG A 476 9.40 14.54 4.80
N VAL A 477 9.77 15.48 5.66
CA VAL A 477 10.96 16.30 5.44
C VAL A 477 12.20 15.40 5.32
N GLY A 478 13.23 15.88 4.67
CA GLY A 478 14.46 15.13 4.45
C GLY A 478 15.45 15.91 3.59
N GLY A 479 16.44 15.21 3.02
CA GLY A 479 17.45 15.82 2.16
C GLY A 479 18.73 16.23 2.88
N ALA A 480 18.79 16.11 4.21
CA ALA A 480 20.03 16.22 4.99
C ALA A 480 20.64 14.82 5.21
N ALA A 481 20.20 14.09 6.25
CA ALA A 481 20.67 12.74 6.55
C ALA A 481 19.77 11.64 5.95
N TYR A 482 18.51 11.92 5.75
CA TYR A 482 17.51 10.98 5.24
C TYR A 482 16.82 11.54 3.99
N PRO A 483 16.37 10.70 3.04
CA PRO A 483 15.66 11.18 1.87
C PRO A 483 14.30 11.73 2.24
N LYS A 484 13.81 12.62 1.39
CA LYS A 484 12.44 13.12 1.43
C LYS A 484 11.45 12.01 1.06
N GLN A 485 10.26 12.07 1.65
CA GLN A 485 9.10 11.33 1.18
C GLN A 485 8.08 12.33 0.63
N TYR A 486 7.77 12.18 -0.64
CA TYR A 486 6.85 13.04 -1.39
C TYR A 486 5.41 12.52 -1.25
N GLN A 487 4.44 13.34 -1.66
CA GLN A 487 3.05 12.93 -1.78
C GLN A 487 2.47 13.41 -3.11
N GLN A 488 1.89 12.50 -3.88
CA GLN A 488 1.17 12.82 -5.11
C GLN A 488 -0.32 12.94 -4.82
N PHE A 489 -0.95 13.99 -5.36
CA PHE A 489 -2.40 14.18 -5.36
C PHE A 489 -2.93 14.23 -6.79
N GLU A 490 -4.20 13.88 -6.95
CA GLU A 490 -4.94 13.99 -8.20
C GLU A 490 -6.34 14.52 -7.93
N ALA A 491 -6.86 15.36 -8.83
CA ALA A 491 -8.23 15.87 -8.74
C ALA A 491 -9.12 15.05 -9.67
N ILE A 492 -10.17 14.47 -9.13
CA ILE A 492 -11.14 13.65 -9.86
C ILE A 492 -12.48 14.39 -9.92
N ALA A 493 -13.01 14.53 -11.13
CA ALA A 493 -14.32 15.13 -11.37
C ALA A 493 -15.44 14.09 -11.27
N TYR A 494 -16.58 14.53 -10.74
CA TYR A 494 -17.78 13.71 -10.55
C TYR A 494 -19.03 14.42 -11.07
N HIS A 495 -19.97 13.60 -11.57
CA HIS A 495 -21.36 13.94 -11.74
C HIS A 495 -22.16 13.29 -10.60
N ASN A 496 -23.13 14.02 -10.02
CA ASN A 496 -23.90 13.58 -8.85
C ASN A 496 -25.07 12.65 -9.19
N GLY A 497 -24.96 11.85 -10.26
CA GLY A 497 -26.00 10.88 -10.63
C GLY A 497 -27.37 11.47 -10.94
N ALA A 498 -28.40 10.64 -10.85
CA ALA A 498 -29.78 10.99 -11.12
C ALA A 498 -30.45 11.73 -9.95
N ASP A 499 -30.03 11.45 -8.71
CA ASP A 499 -30.58 12.06 -7.50
C ASP A 499 -29.99 13.45 -7.21
N ALA A 500 -29.00 13.88 -7.98
CA ALA A 500 -28.27 15.13 -7.89
C ALA A 500 -27.60 15.40 -6.51
N LYS A 501 -27.47 14.39 -5.66
CA LYS A 501 -26.84 14.49 -4.35
C LYS A 501 -25.39 13.97 -4.42
N PRO A 502 -24.46 14.59 -3.67
CA PRO A 502 -23.09 14.10 -3.60
C PRO A 502 -23.00 12.87 -2.69
N ASP A 503 -22.01 12.01 -2.99
CA ASP A 503 -21.63 10.85 -2.19
C ASP A 503 -22.70 9.77 -2.05
N THR A 504 -23.44 9.54 -3.15
CA THR A 504 -24.44 8.49 -3.31
C THR A 504 -23.96 7.40 -4.27
N GLU A 505 -24.66 6.25 -4.29
CA GLU A 505 -24.26 5.10 -5.11
C GLU A 505 -24.38 5.34 -6.62
N ASP A 506 -25.20 6.30 -7.04
CA ASP A 506 -25.40 6.65 -8.44
C ASP A 506 -24.43 7.73 -8.96
N ASP A 507 -23.51 8.19 -8.12
CA ASP A 507 -22.43 9.10 -8.52
C ASP A 507 -21.59 8.51 -9.66
N ILE A 508 -21.27 9.34 -10.66
CA ILE A 508 -20.50 8.93 -11.81
C ILE A 508 -19.13 9.63 -11.77
N GLU A 509 -18.09 8.84 -11.68
CA GLU A 509 -16.72 9.32 -11.82
C GLU A 509 -16.43 9.66 -13.27
N ILE A 510 -16.24 10.95 -13.56
CA ILE A 510 -15.87 11.43 -14.90
C ILE A 510 -14.39 11.11 -15.18
N GLY A 511 -13.54 11.32 -14.19
CA GLY A 511 -12.11 11.05 -14.25
C GLY A 511 -11.25 12.23 -13.83
N PRO A 512 -9.90 12.10 -13.98
CA PRO A 512 -8.94 13.15 -13.64
C PRO A 512 -9.17 14.42 -14.45
N VAL A 513 -9.03 15.57 -13.75
CA VAL A 513 -9.16 16.91 -14.36
C VAL A 513 -8.00 17.80 -13.97
N ASP A 514 -7.64 18.71 -14.88
CA ASP A 514 -6.64 19.74 -14.63
C ASP A 514 -7.20 20.79 -13.68
N VAL A 515 -6.45 21.16 -12.64
CA VAL A 515 -6.83 22.10 -11.60
C VAL A 515 -5.68 23.03 -11.24
N ALA A 516 -6.00 24.17 -10.66
CA ALA A 516 -5.00 24.97 -9.97
C ALA A 516 -4.78 24.39 -8.57
N TRP A 517 -3.54 23.98 -8.27
CA TRP A 517 -3.15 23.46 -6.98
C TRP A 517 -2.60 24.55 -6.07
N GLY A 518 -2.94 24.48 -4.78
CA GLY A 518 -2.45 25.37 -3.74
C GLY A 518 -2.42 24.71 -2.36
N LEU A 519 -1.86 25.43 -1.40
CA LEU A 519 -1.86 25.04 0.02
C LEU A 519 -2.61 26.10 0.84
N GLU A 520 -3.37 25.65 1.84
CA GLU A 520 -4.01 26.49 2.85
C GLU A 520 -3.69 25.95 4.25
N GLU A 521 -3.69 26.80 5.28
CA GLU A 521 -3.50 26.36 6.65
C GLU A 521 -4.59 25.35 7.06
N TYR A 522 -4.19 24.25 7.69
CA TYR A 522 -5.12 23.26 8.22
C TYR A 522 -5.81 23.76 9.47
N GLY A 523 -5.03 24.29 10.39
CA GLY A 523 -5.51 24.94 11.61
C GLY A 523 -4.42 25.85 12.14
N VAL A 524 -4.80 27.03 12.63
CA VAL A 524 -3.85 27.95 13.22
C VAL A 524 -3.79 27.70 14.71
N THR A 525 -2.67 27.15 15.19
CA THR A 525 -2.40 26.95 16.60
C THR A 525 -1.07 27.62 16.94
N PHE A 526 -1.03 28.52 17.88
CA PHE A 526 0.19 29.22 18.33
C PHE A 526 0.92 29.98 17.22
N ASP A 527 0.19 30.72 16.36
CA ASP A 527 0.73 31.42 15.20
C ASP A 527 1.50 30.50 14.24
N ASP A 528 0.92 29.34 14.00
CA ASP A 528 1.50 28.29 13.18
C ASP A 528 1.38 28.62 11.70
N ASP A 529 2.54 28.83 11.03
CA ASP A 529 2.66 29.20 9.62
C ASP A 529 3.10 28.01 8.79
N ASP A 530 2.47 26.86 8.94
CA ASP A 530 2.88 25.61 8.30
C ASP A 530 2.98 25.73 6.77
N VAL A 531 2.04 26.40 6.12
CA VAL A 531 2.04 26.65 4.67
C VAL A 531 3.34 27.25 4.16
N LYS A 532 4.01 28.10 4.95
CA LYS A 532 5.27 28.74 4.56
C LYS A 532 6.47 27.79 4.63
N PHE A 533 6.40 26.75 5.44
CA PHE A 533 7.58 25.98 5.84
C PHE A 533 7.54 24.49 5.49
N VAL A 534 6.36 23.88 5.37
CA VAL A 534 6.26 22.43 5.17
C VAL A 534 6.74 21.94 3.80
N GLY A 535 6.63 22.78 2.77
CA GLY A 535 6.99 22.43 1.40
C GLY A 535 6.15 23.16 0.35
N ARG A 536 6.07 22.56 -0.84
CA ARG A 536 5.31 23.14 -1.97
C ARG A 536 4.62 22.06 -2.79
N ILE A 537 3.49 22.39 -3.38
CA ILE A 537 2.80 21.58 -4.38
C ILE A 537 3.00 22.18 -5.77
N ASP A 538 3.28 21.33 -6.78
CA ASP A 538 3.36 21.77 -8.18
C ASP A 538 1.99 21.64 -8.89
N GLN A 539 1.91 22.12 -10.13
CA GLN A 539 0.68 22.06 -10.92
C GLN A 539 0.34 20.65 -11.46
N ARG A 540 1.15 19.65 -11.14
CA ARG A 540 0.85 18.22 -11.35
C ARG A 540 0.31 17.54 -10.10
N GLY A 541 0.12 18.28 -9.00
CA GLY A 541 -0.33 17.73 -7.73
C GLY A 541 0.76 17.03 -6.92
N LEU A 542 2.05 17.21 -7.29
CA LEU A 542 3.16 16.64 -6.54
C LEU A 542 3.57 17.59 -5.41
N PHE A 543 3.40 17.14 -4.17
CA PHE A 543 3.92 17.83 -3.00
C PHE A 543 5.38 17.42 -2.73
N THR A 544 6.25 18.41 -2.65
CA THR A 544 7.66 18.27 -2.30
C THR A 544 7.91 18.87 -0.93
N PRO A 545 8.21 18.09 0.11
CA PRO A 545 8.50 18.61 1.45
C PRO A 545 9.83 19.37 1.49
N ASN A 546 9.96 20.27 2.46
CA ASN A 546 11.19 21.01 2.68
C ASN A 546 12.30 20.16 3.32
N LEU A 547 13.46 20.78 3.60
CA LEU A 547 14.60 20.13 4.24
C LEU A 547 14.29 19.74 5.69
N ASP A 548 14.84 18.63 6.11
CA ASP A 548 14.90 18.23 7.52
C ASP A 548 15.88 19.11 8.29
N GLY A 549 15.53 19.44 9.53
CA GLY A 549 16.37 20.14 10.47
C GLY A 549 15.74 21.43 11.03
N PRO A 550 16.39 22.03 12.05
CA PRO A 550 15.91 23.24 12.67
C PRO A 550 15.77 24.39 11.67
N ASN A 551 14.65 25.08 11.70
CA ASN A 551 14.39 26.28 10.92
C ASN A 551 14.40 27.51 11.82
N ARG A 552 15.41 28.38 11.65
CA ARG A 552 15.56 29.61 12.46
C ARG A 552 14.44 30.64 12.21
N GLN A 553 13.72 30.53 11.13
CA GLN A 553 12.58 31.42 10.83
C GLN A 553 11.30 30.99 11.57
N ARG A 554 11.29 29.80 12.15
CA ARG A 554 10.16 29.31 12.93
C ARG A 554 10.40 29.49 14.43
N SER A 555 9.34 29.81 15.17
CA SER A 555 9.37 29.92 16.62
C SER A 555 9.95 28.65 17.27
N GLY A 556 10.92 28.80 18.14
CA GLY A 556 11.57 27.67 18.83
C GLY A 556 12.45 26.78 17.95
N ASN A 557 12.93 27.29 16.79
CA ASN A 557 13.71 26.50 15.83
C ASN A 557 13.04 25.18 15.42
N ARG A 558 11.71 25.17 15.31
CA ARG A 558 10.97 23.97 14.89
C ARG A 558 11.45 23.49 13.52
N ASN A 559 11.34 22.19 13.30
CA ASN A 559 11.55 21.60 11.97
C ASN A 559 10.47 22.06 10.97
N ASN A 560 10.65 21.83 9.68
CA ASN A 560 9.72 22.13 8.61
C ASN A 560 8.57 21.10 8.52
N ILE A 561 8.05 20.68 9.67
CA ILE A 561 6.93 19.77 9.84
C ILE A 561 5.65 20.55 10.14
N GLY A 562 4.50 19.92 9.96
CA GLY A 562 3.18 20.50 10.24
C GLY A 562 2.11 19.84 9.39
N ASP A 563 0.93 20.46 9.34
CA ASP A 563 -0.15 19.97 8.50
C ASP A 563 -0.87 21.11 7.76
N VAL A 564 -1.30 20.80 6.55
CA VAL A 564 -1.91 21.75 5.64
C VAL A 564 -3.08 21.13 4.88
N TRP A 565 -3.98 21.98 4.38
CA TRP A 565 -4.89 21.59 3.31
C TRP A 565 -4.18 21.70 1.96
N VAL A 566 -4.17 20.61 1.20
CA VAL A 566 -3.93 20.65 -0.25
C VAL A 566 -5.25 20.98 -0.93
N VAL A 567 -5.26 22.03 -1.71
CA VAL A 567 -6.46 22.61 -2.33
C VAL A 567 -6.38 22.48 -3.84
N ALA A 568 -7.38 21.85 -4.44
CA ALA A 568 -7.62 21.81 -5.88
C ALA A 568 -8.73 22.80 -6.24
N THR A 569 -8.50 23.65 -7.24
CA THR A 569 -9.50 24.59 -7.78
C THR A 569 -9.70 24.29 -9.26
N TYR A 570 -10.90 23.83 -9.62
CA TYR A 570 -11.32 23.53 -10.98
C TYR A 570 -12.20 24.64 -11.55
N GLN A 571 -11.94 25.05 -12.78
CA GLN A 571 -12.77 26.00 -13.53
C GLN A 571 -13.67 25.20 -14.50
N PRO A 572 -14.99 25.19 -14.30
CA PRO A 572 -15.90 24.35 -15.10
C PRO A 572 -16.00 24.70 -16.57
N ASP A 573 -15.66 25.94 -16.98
CA ASP A 573 -15.82 26.41 -18.35
C ASP A 573 -14.74 27.39 -18.80
N GLU A 574 -14.11 27.07 -19.95
CA GLU A 574 -13.27 28.03 -20.68
C GLU A 574 -14.07 29.14 -21.38
N ASN A 575 -15.40 28.98 -21.48
CA ASN A 575 -16.27 29.88 -22.26
C ASN A 575 -16.87 31.04 -21.46
N GLY A 576 -16.38 31.35 -20.27
CA GLY A 576 -16.63 32.64 -19.61
C GLY A 576 -18.03 32.88 -19.08
N ASN A 577 -18.89 31.88 -18.95
CA ASN A 577 -20.27 32.04 -18.46
C ASN A 577 -20.41 32.17 -16.94
N GLY A 578 -19.38 32.62 -16.22
CA GLY A 578 -19.49 32.97 -14.81
C GLY A 578 -19.72 31.79 -13.84
N ALA A 579 -19.46 30.56 -14.27
CA ALA A 579 -19.55 29.40 -13.38
C ALA A 579 -18.55 29.53 -12.22
N ARG A 580 -19.04 29.33 -11.00
CA ARG A 580 -18.18 29.39 -9.81
C ARG A 580 -17.14 28.27 -9.85
N PRO A 581 -15.87 28.56 -9.49
CA PRO A 581 -14.86 27.55 -9.34
C PRO A 581 -15.29 26.47 -8.34
N LEU A 582 -15.05 25.22 -8.69
CA LEU A 582 -15.22 24.10 -7.77
C LEU A 582 -13.93 23.90 -6.99
N LYS A 583 -14.04 23.78 -5.67
CA LYS A 583 -12.88 23.53 -4.80
C LYS A 583 -13.04 22.21 -4.05
N ALA A 584 -11.93 21.50 -3.91
CA ALA A 584 -11.81 20.34 -3.03
C ALA A 584 -10.51 20.40 -2.24
N ARG A 585 -10.47 19.71 -1.10
CA ARG A 585 -9.34 19.71 -0.19
C ARG A 585 -8.99 18.31 0.22
N ALA A 586 -7.69 18.08 0.46
CA ALA A 586 -7.15 16.91 1.13
C ALA A 586 -6.26 17.36 2.29
N HIS A 587 -6.28 16.62 3.39
CA HIS A 587 -5.38 16.86 4.51
C HIS A 587 -4.00 16.27 4.20
N LEU A 588 -2.94 17.05 4.37
CA LEU A 588 -1.56 16.60 4.24
C LEU A 588 -0.80 16.82 5.54
N LEU A 589 -0.37 15.72 6.15
CA LEU A 589 0.54 15.73 7.29
C LEU A 589 1.99 15.65 6.80
N VAL A 590 2.81 16.63 7.15
CA VAL A 590 4.25 16.62 6.90
C VAL A 590 4.98 16.36 8.20
N THR A 591 5.72 15.24 8.27
CA THR A 591 6.36 14.77 9.51
C THR A 591 7.87 14.67 9.38
N VAL A 592 8.53 14.26 10.45
CA VAL A 592 9.97 13.99 10.49
C VAL A 592 10.37 12.85 9.55
N PRO A 593 11.65 12.73 9.16
CA PRO A 593 12.13 11.61 8.36
C PRO A 593 11.86 10.26 9.01
N LEU A 594 11.79 9.21 8.21
CA LEU A 594 11.84 7.84 8.71
C LEU A 594 13.27 7.52 9.15
N TYR A 595 13.55 7.62 10.44
CA TYR A 595 14.84 7.26 11.01
C TYR A 595 15.11 5.75 10.95
N LEU A 596 14.05 4.93 10.95
CA LEU A 596 14.11 3.50 10.70
C LEU A 596 13.69 3.23 9.26
N ARG A 597 14.66 3.18 8.36
CA ARG A 597 14.43 2.71 7.00
C ARG A 597 14.16 1.22 7.01
N TRP A 598 13.04 0.86 6.45
CA TRP A 598 12.84 -0.48 6.00
C TRP A 598 13.62 -0.63 4.69
N GLU A 599 14.90 -0.98 4.80
CA GLU A 599 15.69 -1.36 3.64
C GLU A 599 14.94 -2.45 2.89
N PRO A 600 14.94 -2.44 1.54
CA PRO A 600 14.44 -3.56 0.79
C PRO A 600 15.10 -4.84 1.31
N TRP A 601 14.29 -5.81 1.64
CA TRP A 601 14.80 -7.12 2.07
C TRP A 601 15.57 -7.73 0.91
N LYS A 602 16.81 -8.16 1.14
CA LYS A 602 17.65 -8.76 0.09
C LYS A 602 17.07 -10.06 -0.50
N GLY A 603 16.03 -10.61 0.11
CA GLY A 603 15.26 -11.75 -0.36
C GLY A 603 14.06 -11.39 -1.25
N GLU A 604 13.73 -10.10 -1.45
CA GLU A 604 12.72 -9.70 -2.43
C GLU A 604 13.19 -10.03 -3.86
N PRO A 605 12.27 -10.38 -4.80
CA PRO A 605 12.62 -10.72 -6.18
C PRO A 605 13.30 -9.59 -6.93
#